data_6b1d0fb923221e27fcdaffdd3e3e047f
#
_entry.id   6b1d0fb923221e27fcdaffdd3e3e047f
#
_cell.length_a   1.000
_cell.length_b   1.000
_cell.length_c   1.000
_cell.angle_alpha   90.00
_cell.angle_beta   90.00
_cell.angle_gamma   90.00
#
_symmetry.space_group_name_H-M   'P 1'
#
loop_
_entity.id
_entity.type
_entity.pdbx_description
1 polymer ?
#
loop_
_entity_poly.entity_id
_entity_poly.type
_entity_poly.pdbx_seq_one_letter_code
_entity_poly.pdbx_strand_id
1 'polypeptide(L)'
;MTRTAGEIGAGLEPVRDARPIPPGERVHVIGAAGAGASAAALLAVAAGAEVSGCDAGGASPYTPALDAAGIVVLHGHDAAHVEADPRPQRLAVTKALTAIAPDHPELVAARAAGIPVEPWQQLIADAAAGRRLVAVAGTHGKSTTSGWLVHLLVAAGADPSAFVGALLPSALTGGVPATARRGDGEAFVVEADEYAGNFDPYRPEIAVLTNAEWDHPDVFADLAAVVGAFENWVRRLPAGATLVANVADPGVAEVVERTFGDLPIGIVAVALATVAPGRSGYQRGIAEQYTTELGPARSLLGRIVAADATGTTLEITGLDPIRDPVTVRLATAGRHNAANALAVAGAAVALGIDPAAIAAGLTSFTGVGRRLERKGEADGVVVYDDYGHHPTAIRETIAAIRQREPGRRVWAVYEPLTFHRTAALLDDFATALATADAVAVADIWAGRDPDTTIASAARLADAVARLRPDLPLAAPGSVEATADWLAAAVRPGDAVLVMGGGRSYLIGERLLEALQSR
;
A
#
# COMPACT_ATOMS: atom_id res chain seq x y z
N MET A 1 -24.82 1.24 0.30
CA MET A 1 -24.93 1.61 -1.13
C MET A 1 -23.56 2.05 -1.59
N THR A 2 -23.10 1.56 -2.72
CA THR A 2 -21.84 2.01 -3.34
C THR A 2 -21.98 3.43 -3.85
N ARG A 3 -20.91 4.22 -3.72
CA ARG A 3 -20.81 5.59 -4.23
C ARG A 3 -19.87 5.61 -5.42
N THR A 4 -20.21 6.37 -6.44
CA THR A 4 -19.33 6.56 -7.61
C THR A 4 -18.12 7.42 -7.25
N ALA A 5 -17.04 7.31 -8.02
CA ALA A 5 -15.87 8.17 -7.88
C ALA A 5 -16.23 9.67 -7.99
N GLY A 6 -17.21 10.01 -8.84
CA GLY A 6 -17.70 11.37 -8.99
C GLY A 6 -18.46 11.90 -7.76
N GLU A 7 -19.24 11.05 -7.10
CA GLU A 7 -19.93 11.41 -5.84
C GLU A 7 -18.92 11.58 -4.70
N ILE A 8 -17.88 10.76 -4.64
CA ILE A 8 -16.82 10.86 -3.62
C ILE A 8 -15.96 12.10 -3.85
N GLY A 9 -15.63 12.42 -5.09
CA GLY A 9 -14.86 13.61 -5.47
C GLY A 9 -15.67 14.86 -5.77
N ALA A 10 -16.94 14.92 -5.33
CA ALA A 10 -17.81 16.05 -5.64
C ALA A 10 -17.20 17.39 -5.17
N GLY A 11 -17.11 18.35 -6.09
CA GLY A 11 -16.52 19.68 -5.82
C GLY A 11 -15.00 19.76 -5.93
N LEU A 12 -14.33 18.69 -6.37
CA LEU A 12 -12.94 18.74 -6.82
C LEU A 12 -12.85 19.14 -8.30
N GLU A 13 -11.72 19.74 -8.67
CA GLU A 13 -11.39 19.93 -10.08
C GLU A 13 -11.31 18.58 -10.82
N PRO A 14 -11.71 18.54 -12.08
CA PRO A 14 -11.52 17.35 -12.91
C PRO A 14 -10.05 16.96 -13.00
N VAL A 15 -9.80 15.64 -13.08
CA VAL A 15 -8.46 15.11 -13.36
C VAL A 15 -7.95 15.70 -14.69
N ARG A 16 -6.72 16.19 -14.66
CA ARG A 16 -6.02 16.78 -15.81
C ARG A 16 -4.66 16.14 -16.02
N ASP A 17 -4.08 16.39 -17.17
CA ASP A 17 -2.69 16.00 -17.42
C ASP A 17 -1.73 16.68 -16.43
N ALA A 18 -0.66 15.97 -16.08
CA ALA A 18 0.36 16.47 -15.18
C ALA A 18 1.08 17.69 -15.80
N ARG A 19 1.31 18.71 -15.00
CA ARG A 19 2.11 19.90 -15.35
C ARG A 19 3.24 20.07 -14.33
N PRO A 20 4.40 20.59 -14.74
CA PRO A 20 5.45 20.97 -13.77
C PRO A 20 4.89 21.96 -12.74
N ILE A 21 5.29 21.78 -11.49
CA ILE A 21 4.97 22.73 -10.40
C ILE A 21 5.86 23.98 -10.59
N PRO A 22 5.27 25.17 -10.77
CA PRO A 22 6.07 26.40 -10.88
C PRO A 22 6.82 26.69 -9.57
N PRO A 23 8.08 27.11 -9.61
CA PRO A 23 8.77 27.56 -8.41
C PRO A 23 8.02 28.71 -7.71
N GLY A 24 7.85 28.59 -6.38
CA GLY A 24 7.09 29.55 -5.58
C GLY A 24 5.56 29.42 -5.69
N GLU A 25 5.04 28.39 -6.37
CA GLU A 25 3.59 28.10 -6.32
C GLU A 25 3.16 27.81 -4.88
N ARG A 26 2.19 28.57 -4.37
CA ARG A 26 1.68 28.37 -3.00
C ARG A 26 0.60 27.32 -2.99
N VAL A 27 0.84 26.25 -2.23
CA VAL A 27 -0.06 25.11 -2.10
C VAL A 27 -0.44 24.90 -0.64
N HIS A 28 -1.72 24.74 -0.34
CA HIS A 28 -2.17 24.33 0.99
C HIS A 28 -2.71 22.89 0.94
N VAL A 29 -2.23 22.03 1.86
CA VAL A 29 -2.55 20.61 1.92
C VAL A 29 -3.44 20.33 3.13
N ILE A 30 -4.71 19.98 2.89
CA ILE A 30 -5.66 19.63 3.92
C ILE A 30 -5.49 18.16 4.30
N GLY A 31 -5.38 17.85 5.59
CA GLY A 31 -5.11 16.51 6.11
C GLY A 31 -3.64 16.10 5.92
N ALA A 32 -2.73 17.05 6.07
CA ALA A 32 -1.30 16.89 5.78
C ALA A 32 -0.60 15.81 6.62
N ALA A 33 -1.14 15.44 7.78
CA ALA A 33 -0.61 14.35 8.61
C ALA A 33 -0.97 12.93 8.10
N GLY A 34 -1.70 12.81 6.99
CA GLY A 34 -1.98 11.52 6.34
C GLY A 34 -0.83 11.07 5.42
N ALA A 35 -0.67 9.76 5.19
CA ALA A 35 0.45 9.19 4.43
C ALA A 35 0.60 9.76 3.00
N GLY A 36 -0.50 9.86 2.24
CA GLY A 36 -0.47 10.38 0.87
C GLY A 36 -0.34 11.90 0.81
N ALA A 37 -1.06 12.62 1.70
CA ALA A 37 -1.03 14.07 1.76
C ALA A 37 0.34 14.60 2.20
N SER A 38 1.00 13.94 3.17
CA SER A 38 2.37 14.28 3.57
C SER A 38 3.37 14.09 2.42
N ALA A 39 3.23 13.00 1.66
CA ALA A 39 4.07 12.79 0.48
C ALA A 39 3.86 13.88 -0.59
N ALA A 40 2.61 14.26 -0.86
CA ALA A 40 2.28 15.31 -1.81
C ALA A 40 2.90 16.65 -1.39
N ALA A 41 2.84 16.99 -0.09
CA ALA A 41 3.47 18.17 0.47
C ALA A 41 5.01 18.16 0.30
N LEU A 42 5.65 17.04 0.68
CA LEU A 42 7.11 16.88 0.56
C LEU A 42 7.58 16.98 -0.89
N LEU A 43 6.88 16.32 -1.81
CA LEU A 43 7.23 16.31 -3.24
C LEU A 43 6.99 17.70 -3.88
N ALA A 44 5.96 18.42 -3.46
CA ALA A 44 5.71 19.77 -3.93
C ALA A 44 6.82 20.76 -3.47
N VAL A 45 7.25 20.69 -2.21
CA VAL A 45 8.42 21.46 -1.72
C VAL A 45 9.67 21.09 -2.50
N ALA A 46 9.90 19.79 -2.74
CA ALA A 46 11.04 19.32 -3.53
C ALA A 46 11.02 19.82 -4.99
N ALA A 47 9.84 20.10 -5.52
CA ALA A 47 9.64 20.71 -6.85
C ALA A 47 9.72 22.25 -6.83
N GLY A 48 9.89 22.89 -5.65
CA GLY A 48 10.06 24.33 -5.49
C GLY A 48 8.80 25.09 -5.10
N ALA A 49 7.72 24.41 -4.70
CA ALA A 49 6.52 25.06 -4.17
C ALA A 49 6.74 25.60 -2.74
N GLU A 50 5.95 26.61 -2.37
CA GLU A 50 5.75 27.05 -1.00
C GLU A 50 4.53 26.29 -0.44
N VAL A 51 4.75 25.42 0.54
CA VAL A 51 3.72 24.52 1.04
C VAL A 51 3.38 24.82 2.50
N SER A 52 2.09 24.92 2.79
CA SER A 52 1.52 24.85 4.12
C SER A 52 0.52 23.71 4.19
N GLY A 53 0.13 23.31 5.39
CA GLY A 53 -0.89 22.31 5.56
C GLY A 53 -1.63 22.44 6.89
N CYS A 54 -2.70 21.66 7.04
CA CYS A 54 -3.44 21.55 8.29
C CYS A 54 -3.86 20.11 8.55
N ASP A 55 -4.08 19.78 9.82
CA ASP A 55 -4.63 18.49 10.24
C ASP A 55 -5.33 18.61 11.60
N ALA A 56 -6.48 17.97 11.76
CA ALA A 56 -7.21 17.94 13.02
C ALA A 56 -6.75 16.81 13.95
N GLY A 57 -6.11 15.77 13.41
CA GLY A 57 -5.65 14.59 14.14
C GLY A 57 -4.36 14.78 14.94
N GLY A 58 -3.67 15.90 14.73
CA GLY A 58 -2.37 16.18 15.37
C GLY A 58 -1.22 15.36 14.79
N ALA A 59 -0.20 15.10 15.62
CA ALA A 59 1.00 14.38 15.20
C ALA A 59 0.69 12.94 14.78
N SER A 60 1.34 12.49 13.71
CA SER A 60 1.26 11.15 13.15
C SER A 60 2.66 10.61 12.84
N PRO A 61 2.82 9.34 12.47
CA PRO A 61 4.12 8.82 12.02
C PRO A 61 4.73 9.57 10.81
N TYR A 62 3.94 10.40 10.13
CA TYR A 62 4.37 11.12 8.91
C TYR A 62 4.77 12.57 9.16
N THR A 63 4.35 13.16 10.30
CA THR A 63 4.65 14.58 10.63
C THR A 63 6.12 14.90 10.83
N PRO A 64 6.99 14.01 11.37
CA PRO A 64 8.42 14.33 11.53
C PRO A 64 9.13 14.67 10.21
N ALA A 65 8.71 14.08 9.09
CA ALA A 65 9.27 14.40 7.79
C ALA A 65 8.81 15.78 7.26
N LEU A 66 7.58 16.19 7.58
CA LEU A 66 7.07 17.53 7.26
C LEU A 66 7.83 18.60 8.04
N ASP A 67 8.02 18.37 9.34
CA ASP A 67 8.79 19.26 10.22
C ASP A 67 10.23 19.42 9.73
N ALA A 68 10.89 18.30 9.37
CA ALA A 68 12.24 18.31 8.82
C ALA A 68 12.35 19.06 7.48
N ALA A 69 11.27 19.09 6.68
CA ALA A 69 11.18 19.84 5.44
C ALA A 69 10.77 21.32 5.64
N GLY A 70 10.53 21.75 6.88
CA GLY A 70 10.09 23.10 7.22
C GLY A 70 8.64 23.40 6.82
N ILE A 71 7.81 22.38 6.60
CA ILE A 71 6.39 22.53 6.26
C ILE A 71 5.59 22.76 7.54
N VAL A 72 4.95 23.93 7.63
CA VAL A 72 4.09 24.25 8.77
C VAL A 72 2.76 23.53 8.63
N VAL A 73 2.44 22.67 9.60
CA VAL A 73 1.14 21.98 9.71
C VAL A 73 0.34 22.64 10.84
N LEU A 74 -0.72 23.34 10.46
CA LEU A 74 -1.62 24.01 11.39
C LEU A 74 -2.54 22.98 12.05
N HIS A 75 -2.86 23.19 13.34
CA HIS A 75 -3.78 22.31 14.05
C HIS A 75 -5.24 22.71 13.78
N GLY A 76 -6.07 21.73 13.42
CA GLY A 76 -7.48 21.94 13.11
C GLY A 76 -7.70 22.45 11.68
N HIS A 77 -8.94 22.83 11.40
CA HIS A 77 -9.38 23.32 10.09
C HIS A 77 -10.08 24.67 10.26
N ASP A 78 -9.63 25.71 9.53
CA ASP A 78 -10.14 27.07 9.61
C ASP A 78 -10.10 27.73 8.23
N ALA A 79 -11.14 28.51 7.90
CA ALA A 79 -11.18 29.32 6.68
C ALA A 79 -9.96 30.28 6.57
N ALA A 80 -9.46 30.75 7.71
CA ALA A 80 -8.28 31.63 7.77
C ALA A 80 -7.02 31.01 7.13
N HIS A 81 -6.90 29.67 7.08
CA HIS A 81 -5.78 28.99 6.41
C HIS A 81 -5.75 29.26 4.90
N VAL A 82 -6.90 29.58 4.32
CA VAL A 82 -7.08 29.86 2.88
C VAL A 82 -7.17 31.37 2.60
N GLU A 83 -7.71 32.13 3.56
CA GLU A 83 -7.97 33.57 3.42
C GLU A 83 -6.77 34.45 3.75
N ALA A 84 -5.82 33.95 4.56
CA ALA A 84 -4.63 34.70 4.96
C ALA A 84 -3.71 35.02 3.77
N ASP A 85 -3.15 36.23 3.75
CA ASP A 85 -2.16 36.65 2.74
C ASP A 85 -0.74 36.19 3.13
N PRO A 86 0.02 35.65 2.16
CA PRO A 86 -0.34 35.40 0.76
C PRO A 86 -1.20 34.14 0.61
N ARG A 87 -2.34 34.25 -0.07
CA ARG A 87 -3.27 33.15 -0.28
C ARG A 87 -2.63 31.99 -1.04
N PRO A 88 -3.03 30.73 -0.75
CA PRO A 88 -2.67 29.60 -1.60
C PRO A 88 -3.25 29.77 -3.02
N GLN A 89 -2.53 29.26 -4.00
CA GLN A 89 -2.95 29.27 -5.41
C GLN A 89 -3.73 28.01 -5.78
N ARG A 90 -3.59 26.94 -4.97
CA ARG A 90 -4.41 25.72 -5.02
C ARG A 90 -4.43 25.01 -3.67
N LEU A 91 -5.49 24.24 -3.45
CA LEU A 91 -5.62 23.31 -2.34
C LEU A 91 -5.46 21.88 -2.83
N ALA A 92 -4.72 21.08 -2.06
CA ALA A 92 -4.64 19.63 -2.26
C ALA A 92 -5.35 18.91 -1.08
N VAL A 93 -6.23 17.96 -1.39
CA VAL A 93 -7.08 17.32 -0.38
C VAL A 93 -7.32 15.84 -0.69
N THR A 94 -7.65 15.04 0.32
CA THR A 94 -8.14 13.68 0.07
C THR A 94 -9.56 13.71 -0.52
N LYS A 95 -9.82 12.93 -1.57
CA LYS A 95 -11.14 12.85 -2.22
C LYS A 95 -12.27 12.57 -1.21
N ALA A 96 -12.01 11.73 -0.22
CA ALA A 96 -13.02 11.36 0.76
C ALA A 96 -13.55 12.56 1.57
N LEU A 97 -12.75 13.60 1.80
CA LEU A 97 -13.16 14.74 2.60
C LEU A 97 -14.34 15.50 1.97
N THR A 98 -14.31 15.71 0.67
CA THR A 98 -15.37 16.48 -0.02
C THR A 98 -16.73 15.81 0.04
N ALA A 99 -16.75 14.47 0.13
CA ALA A 99 -18.00 13.70 0.25
C ALA A 99 -18.56 13.64 1.67
N ILE A 100 -17.69 13.68 2.71
CA ILE A 100 -18.12 13.55 4.12
C ILE A 100 -18.28 14.92 4.80
N ALA A 101 -17.62 15.95 4.30
CA ALA A 101 -17.66 17.30 4.85
C ALA A 101 -17.72 18.36 3.73
N PRO A 102 -18.81 18.42 2.93
CA PRO A 102 -18.94 19.37 1.82
C PRO A 102 -18.89 20.84 2.28
N ASP A 103 -19.26 21.10 3.54
CA ASP A 103 -19.23 22.41 4.18
C ASP A 103 -17.95 22.65 5.00
N HIS A 104 -16.89 21.89 4.73
CA HIS A 104 -15.59 22.09 5.38
C HIS A 104 -15.10 23.53 5.19
N PRO A 105 -14.68 24.25 6.26
CA PRO A 105 -14.45 25.69 6.21
C PRO A 105 -13.44 26.10 5.13
N GLU A 106 -12.36 25.36 4.96
CA GLU A 106 -11.35 25.65 3.96
C GLU A 106 -11.85 25.38 2.54
N LEU A 107 -12.70 24.34 2.31
CA LEU A 107 -13.31 24.08 1.00
C LEU A 107 -14.31 25.18 0.63
N VAL A 108 -15.07 25.69 1.59
CA VAL A 108 -16.00 26.81 1.38
C VAL A 108 -15.23 28.08 1.06
N ALA A 109 -14.19 28.41 1.82
CA ALA A 109 -13.32 29.57 1.59
C ALA A 109 -12.64 29.52 0.24
N ALA A 110 -12.10 28.35 -0.17
CA ALA A 110 -11.45 28.17 -1.46
C ALA A 110 -12.42 28.40 -2.63
N ARG A 111 -13.63 27.83 -2.56
CA ARG A 111 -14.68 28.04 -3.57
C ARG A 111 -15.06 29.52 -3.67
N ALA A 112 -15.24 30.21 -2.55
CA ALA A 112 -15.57 31.63 -2.51
C ALA A 112 -14.46 32.51 -3.11
N ALA A 113 -13.20 32.10 -2.94
CA ALA A 113 -12.02 32.80 -3.47
C ALA A 113 -11.65 32.38 -4.92
N GLY A 114 -12.35 31.42 -5.51
CA GLY A 114 -12.03 30.86 -6.83
C GLY A 114 -10.70 30.10 -6.87
N ILE A 115 -10.24 29.56 -5.72
CA ILE A 115 -9.01 28.78 -5.62
C ILE A 115 -9.34 27.32 -5.98
N PRO A 116 -8.62 26.69 -6.95
CA PRO A 116 -8.87 25.32 -7.34
C PRO A 116 -8.59 24.33 -6.19
N VAL A 117 -9.46 23.34 -6.04
CA VAL A 117 -9.34 22.27 -5.06
C VAL A 117 -9.13 20.97 -5.83
N GLU A 118 -7.94 20.39 -5.70
CA GLU A 118 -7.53 19.18 -6.41
C GLU A 118 -7.32 18.00 -5.43
N PRO A 119 -7.47 16.74 -5.88
CA PRO A 119 -7.00 15.62 -5.07
C PRO A 119 -5.47 15.69 -4.95
N TRP A 120 -4.93 15.35 -3.77
CA TRP A 120 -3.46 15.37 -3.56
C TRP A 120 -2.68 14.47 -4.54
N GLN A 121 -3.34 13.48 -5.14
CA GLN A 121 -2.76 12.65 -6.19
C GLN A 121 -2.39 13.45 -7.45
N GLN A 122 -3.17 14.50 -7.76
CA GLN A 122 -2.83 15.41 -8.86
C GLN A 122 -1.54 16.19 -8.57
N LEU A 123 -1.32 16.59 -7.31
CA LEU A 123 -0.09 17.26 -6.91
C LEU A 123 1.14 16.34 -7.04
N ILE A 124 1.00 15.04 -6.73
CA ILE A 124 2.05 14.04 -6.96
C ILE A 124 2.30 13.84 -8.45
N ALA A 125 1.25 13.75 -9.27
CA ALA A 125 1.40 13.64 -10.72
C ALA A 125 2.15 14.84 -11.30
N ASP A 126 1.86 16.06 -10.82
CA ASP A 126 2.56 17.27 -11.21
C ASP A 126 4.04 17.26 -10.79
N ALA A 127 4.34 16.76 -9.58
CA ALA A 127 5.72 16.61 -9.11
C ALA A 127 6.51 15.56 -9.93
N ALA A 128 5.82 14.61 -10.56
CA ALA A 128 6.40 13.61 -11.45
C ALA A 128 6.50 14.07 -12.92
N ALA A 129 5.97 15.25 -13.26
CA ALA A 129 5.95 15.73 -14.64
C ALA A 129 7.35 15.78 -15.26
N GLY A 130 7.50 15.21 -16.46
CA GLY A 130 8.76 15.13 -17.19
C GLY A 130 9.70 14.01 -16.74
N ARG A 131 9.28 13.13 -15.82
CA ARG A 131 10.03 11.95 -15.39
C ARG A 131 9.41 10.67 -15.94
N ARG A 132 10.20 9.60 -16.01
CA ARG A 132 9.72 8.24 -16.34
C ARG A 132 8.89 7.70 -15.18
N LEU A 133 7.57 7.79 -15.29
CA LEU A 133 6.66 7.38 -14.24
C LEU A 133 6.48 5.86 -14.23
N VAL A 134 6.73 5.25 -13.06
CA VAL A 134 6.44 3.84 -12.75
C VAL A 134 5.34 3.80 -11.71
N ALA A 135 4.16 3.30 -12.05
CA ALA A 135 3.03 3.22 -11.12
C ALA A 135 2.78 1.78 -10.69
N VAL A 136 2.71 1.56 -9.38
CA VAL A 136 2.43 0.24 -8.79
C VAL A 136 1.00 0.23 -8.25
N ALA A 137 0.13 -0.53 -8.91
CA ALA A 137 -1.27 -0.69 -8.57
C ALA A 137 -1.60 -2.14 -8.16
N GLY A 138 -2.79 -2.32 -7.64
CA GLY A 138 -3.36 -3.60 -7.20
C GLY A 138 -4.02 -3.47 -5.83
N THR A 139 -4.85 -4.43 -5.45
CA THR A 139 -5.55 -4.40 -4.17
C THR A 139 -4.57 -4.50 -2.99
N HIS A 140 -3.56 -5.39 -3.10
CA HIS A 140 -2.57 -5.64 -2.05
C HIS A 140 -1.14 -5.54 -2.58
N GLY A 141 -0.16 -5.37 -1.66
CA GLY A 141 1.26 -5.39 -1.98
C GLY A 141 1.80 -4.10 -2.59
N LYS A 142 0.98 -3.10 -2.90
CA LYS A 142 1.38 -1.81 -3.50
C LYS A 142 2.59 -1.18 -2.80
N SER A 143 2.48 -0.91 -1.49
CA SER A 143 3.53 -0.22 -0.72
C SER A 143 4.82 -1.03 -0.63
N THR A 144 4.71 -2.35 -0.43
CA THR A 144 5.88 -3.24 -0.38
C THR A 144 6.59 -3.26 -1.74
N THR A 145 5.85 -3.42 -2.83
CA THR A 145 6.39 -3.47 -4.18
C THR A 145 7.00 -2.12 -4.59
N SER A 146 6.32 -1.00 -4.32
CA SER A 146 6.84 0.34 -4.59
C SER A 146 8.11 0.64 -3.80
N GLY A 147 8.09 0.38 -2.47
CA GLY A 147 9.25 0.61 -1.62
C GLY A 147 10.43 -0.30 -1.97
N TRP A 148 10.17 -1.55 -2.35
CA TRP A 148 11.21 -2.47 -2.82
C TRP A 148 11.82 -2.01 -4.14
N LEU A 149 10.98 -1.56 -5.08
CA LEU A 149 11.47 -1.01 -6.35
C LEU A 149 12.34 0.23 -6.12
N VAL A 150 11.93 1.14 -5.24
CA VAL A 150 12.75 2.30 -4.84
C VAL A 150 14.09 1.86 -4.27
N HIS A 151 14.09 0.90 -3.32
CA HIS A 151 15.31 0.34 -2.75
C HIS A 151 16.24 -0.24 -3.82
N LEU A 152 15.70 -1.07 -4.72
CA LEU A 152 16.45 -1.68 -5.82
C LEU A 152 17.06 -0.62 -6.74
N LEU A 153 16.29 0.37 -7.14
CA LEU A 153 16.74 1.45 -8.02
C LEU A 153 17.85 2.28 -7.37
N VAL A 154 17.74 2.59 -6.07
CA VAL A 154 18.81 3.28 -5.33
C VAL A 154 20.06 2.41 -5.28
N ALA A 155 19.94 1.12 -4.97
CA ALA A 155 21.06 0.19 -4.96
C ALA A 155 21.72 0.02 -6.34
N ALA A 156 20.96 0.16 -7.42
CA ALA A 156 21.44 0.17 -8.79
C ALA A 156 22.00 1.53 -9.27
N GLY A 157 22.00 2.55 -8.41
CA GLY A 157 22.52 3.90 -8.73
C GLY A 157 21.58 4.76 -9.57
N ALA A 158 20.29 4.39 -9.71
CA ALA A 158 19.34 5.12 -10.56
C ALA A 158 18.70 6.35 -9.90
N ASP A 159 18.81 6.50 -8.58
CA ASP A 159 18.37 7.64 -7.78
C ASP A 159 16.94 8.14 -8.05
N PRO A 160 15.88 7.29 -7.90
CA PRO A 160 14.51 7.65 -8.25
C PRO A 160 13.91 8.67 -7.28
N SER A 161 12.95 9.50 -7.73
CA SER A 161 11.95 10.10 -6.85
C SER A 161 10.82 9.10 -6.60
N ALA A 162 10.09 9.25 -5.48
CA ALA A 162 9.01 8.32 -5.17
C ALA A 162 7.94 8.87 -4.24
N PHE A 163 6.73 8.33 -4.40
CA PHE A 163 5.68 8.25 -3.38
C PHE A 163 5.37 6.79 -3.05
N VAL A 164 5.39 6.45 -1.78
CA VAL A 164 5.02 5.14 -1.24
C VAL A 164 4.08 5.34 -0.05
N GLY A 165 2.97 4.62 0.00
CA GLY A 165 1.97 4.72 1.09
C GLY A 165 2.44 4.17 2.44
N ALA A 166 3.73 3.85 2.57
CA ALA A 166 4.40 3.40 3.79
C ALA A 166 5.66 4.21 4.03
N LEU A 167 6.16 4.23 5.25
CA LEU A 167 7.42 4.90 5.57
C LEU A 167 8.60 4.17 4.93
N LEU A 168 9.27 4.84 4.01
CA LEU A 168 10.58 4.45 3.55
C LEU A 168 11.60 4.69 4.68
N PRO A 169 12.57 3.79 4.88
CA PRO A 169 13.59 3.96 5.92
C PRO A 169 14.46 5.19 5.66
N SER A 170 15.00 5.77 6.72
CA SER A 170 15.84 6.99 6.69
C SER A 170 17.01 6.90 5.71
N ALA A 171 17.58 5.71 5.51
CA ALA A 171 18.64 5.47 4.52
C ALA A 171 18.21 5.77 3.07
N LEU A 172 16.92 5.67 2.75
CA LEU A 172 16.38 6.00 1.42
C LEU A 172 15.90 7.45 1.32
N THR A 173 15.58 8.11 2.43
CA THR A 173 14.98 9.45 2.46
C THR A 173 15.94 10.56 2.88
N GLY A 174 17.18 10.20 3.26
CA GLY A 174 18.21 11.18 3.61
C GLY A 174 18.16 11.71 5.05
N GLY A 175 17.48 11.00 5.98
CA GLY A 175 17.54 11.36 7.40
C GLY A 175 16.31 10.95 8.22
N VAL A 176 15.11 11.34 7.82
CA VAL A 176 13.86 11.01 8.53
C VAL A 176 13.04 10.04 7.68
N PRO A 177 12.47 8.96 8.26
CA PRO A 177 11.55 8.10 7.54
C PRO A 177 10.38 8.91 6.96
N ALA A 178 10.05 8.70 5.69
CA ALA A 178 9.04 9.46 4.99
C ALA A 178 8.28 8.60 3.96
N THR A 179 7.10 9.06 3.55
CA THR A 179 6.31 8.46 2.47
C THR A 179 6.74 8.96 1.08
N ALA A 180 7.67 9.92 1.04
CA ALA A 180 8.21 10.49 -0.19
C ALA A 180 9.74 10.44 -0.20
N ARG A 181 10.29 10.33 -1.39
CA ARG A 181 11.71 10.48 -1.67
C ARG A 181 11.91 11.41 -2.85
N ARG A 182 12.82 12.36 -2.74
CA ARG A 182 13.37 13.07 -3.88
C ARG A 182 14.67 12.41 -4.31
N GLY A 183 14.79 12.15 -5.60
CA GLY A 183 16.03 11.75 -6.27
C GLY A 183 16.22 12.60 -7.53
N ASP A 184 17.44 12.61 -8.05
CA ASP A 184 17.78 13.38 -9.25
C ASP A 184 17.75 12.53 -10.53
N GLY A 185 17.50 11.21 -10.43
CA GLY A 185 17.37 10.30 -11.55
C GLY A 185 16.07 10.49 -12.35
N GLU A 186 15.99 9.82 -13.49
CA GLU A 186 14.86 9.95 -14.42
C GLU A 186 13.57 9.30 -13.90
N ALA A 187 13.68 8.23 -13.09
CA ALA A 187 12.54 7.46 -12.65
C ALA A 187 11.78 8.16 -11.51
N PHE A 188 10.45 8.06 -11.56
CA PHE A 188 9.55 8.40 -10.47
C PHE A 188 8.65 7.20 -10.18
N VAL A 189 8.77 6.62 -8.98
CA VAL A 189 7.94 5.49 -8.54
C VAL A 189 6.75 6.02 -7.75
N VAL A 190 5.53 5.64 -8.15
CA VAL A 190 4.31 6.03 -7.45
C VAL A 190 3.50 4.82 -7.05
N GLU A 191 3.06 4.78 -5.80
CA GLU A 191 1.99 3.88 -5.37
C GLU A 191 0.65 4.41 -5.89
N ALA A 192 -0.05 3.59 -6.67
CA ALA A 192 -1.27 3.96 -7.39
C ALA A 192 -2.47 3.20 -6.83
N ASP A 193 -3.30 3.91 -6.05
CA ASP A 193 -4.48 3.36 -5.38
C ASP A 193 -5.73 3.44 -6.27
N GLU A 194 -6.48 2.35 -6.34
CA GLU A 194 -7.69 2.22 -7.16
C GLU A 194 -8.92 2.92 -6.57
N TYR A 195 -8.91 3.18 -5.25
CA TYR A 195 -10.06 3.74 -4.54
C TYR A 195 -10.56 5.03 -5.18
N ALA A 196 -11.83 5.04 -5.60
CA ALA A 196 -12.50 6.20 -6.18
C ALA A 196 -11.70 6.88 -7.31
N GLY A 197 -10.88 6.12 -8.07
CA GLY A 197 -10.05 6.63 -9.14
C GLY A 197 -8.87 7.51 -8.65
N ASN A 198 -8.30 7.22 -7.50
CA ASN A 198 -7.12 7.93 -7.00
C ASN A 198 -5.94 7.85 -7.96
N PHE A 199 -5.79 6.77 -8.72
CA PHE A 199 -4.74 6.60 -9.72
C PHE A 199 -5.01 7.33 -11.06
N ASP A 200 -6.18 7.96 -11.21
CA ASP A 200 -6.58 8.60 -12.47
C ASP A 200 -5.65 9.70 -12.99
N PRO A 201 -4.95 10.48 -12.15
CA PRO A 201 -3.97 11.46 -12.64
C PRO A 201 -2.70 10.85 -13.25
N TYR A 202 -2.42 9.57 -12.99
CA TYR A 202 -1.16 8.95 -13.39
C TYR A 202 -1.23 8.38 -14.82
N ARG A 203 -0.22 8.69 -15.63
CA ARG A 203 0.00 8.18 -16.99
C ARG A 203 1.37 7.51 -17.06
N PRO A 204 1.54 6.32 -16.42
CA PRO A 204 2.85 5.73 -16.30
C PRO A 204 3.36 5.14 -17.62
N GLU A 205 4.68 5.25 -17.83
CA GLU A 205 5.39 4.49 -18.86
C GLU A 205 5.50 3.01 -18.48
N ILE A 206 5.54 2.71 -17.18
CA ILE A 206 5.54 1.35 -16.66
C ILE A 206 4.45 1.25 -15.59
N ALA A 207 3.44 0.43 -15.86
CA ALA A 207 2.38 0.08 -14.93
C ALA A 207 2.65 -1.31 -14.34
N VAL A 208 2.59 -1.44 -13.02
CA VAL A 208 2.68 -2.74 -12.33
C VAL A 208 1.32 -3.07 -11.74
N LEU A 209 0.79 -4.24 -12.03
CA LEU A 209 -0.47 -4.72 -11.47
C LEU A 209 -0.21 -6.00 -10.68
N THR A 210 -0.28 -5.89 -9.34
CA THR A 210 0.11 -6.96 -8.42
C THR A 210 -0.99 -8.01 -8.22
N ASN A 211 -2.23 -7.58 -8.03
CA ASN A 211 -3.43 -8.41 -7.88
C ASN A 211 -4.68 -7.56 -8.05
N ALA A 212 -5.83 -8.20 -8.26
CA ALA A 212 -7.14 -7.58 -8.33
C ALA A 212 -8.14 -8.44 -7.55
N GLU A 213 -8.43 -8.04 -6.31
CA GLU A 213 -9.40 -8.66 -5.41
C GLU A 213 -10.49 -7.65 -5.04
N TRP A 214 -11.67 -8.16 -4.64
CA TRP A 214 -12.74 -7.27 -4.21
C TRP A 214 -12.42 -6.63 -2.86
N ASP A 215 -12.27 -5.33 -2.87
CA ASP A 215 -12.08 -4.47 -1.70
C ASP A 215 -12.89 -3.17 -1.89
N HIS A 216 -12.95 -2.33 -0.87
CA HIS A 216 -13.68 -1.06 -0.90
C HIS A 216 -15.17 -1.22 -1.28
N PRO A 217 -15.98 -1.97 -0.49
CA PRO A 217 -17.39 -2.21 -0.79
C PRO A 217 -18.26 -0.94 -0.79
N ASP A 218 -17.73 0.16 -0.29
CA ASP A 218 -18.33 1.50 -0.38
C ASP A 218 -18.19 2.11 -1.80
N VAL A 219 -17.29 1.59 -2.63
CA VAL A 219 -17.02 2.04 -4.01
C VAL A 219 -17.32 0.95 -5.02
N PHE A 220 -16.85 -0.26 -4.80
CA PHE A 220 -16.96 -1.38 -5.73
C PHE A 220 -18.03 -2.37 -5.25
N ALA A 221 -19.02 -2.62 -6.08
CA ALA A 221 -20.11 -3.55 -5.75
C ALA A 221 -19.63 -5.01 -5.65
N ASP A 222 -18.64 -5.39 -6.46
CA ASP A 222 -18.13 -6.74 -6.60
C ASP A 222 -16.74 -6.75 -7.24
N LEU A 223 -16.16 -7.94 -7.44
CA LEU A 223 -14.88 -8.13 -8.11
C LEU A 223 -14.89 -7.60 -9.55
N ALA A 224 -15.99 -7.75 -10.28
CA ALA A 224 -16.07 -7.29 -11.67
C ALA A 224 -15.92 -5.76 -11.76
N ALA A 225 -16.44 -5.02 -10.77
CA ALA A 225 -16.26 -3.57 -10.66
C ALA A 225 -14.78 -3.19 -10.42
N VAL A 226 -14.05 -3.96 -9.60
CA VAL A 226 -12.61 -3.76 -9.37
C VAL A 226 -11.81 -4.05 -10.63
N VAL A 227 -12.07 -5.19 -11.29
CA VAL A 227 -11.44 -5.56 -12.57
C VAL A 227 -11.69 -4.48 -13.63
N GLY A 228 -12.94 -3.99 -13.73
CA GLY A 228 -13.30 -2.89 -14.64
C GLY A 228 -12.57 -1.57 -14.36
N ALA A 229 -12.29 -1.27 -13.08
CA ALA A 229 -11.51 -0.09 -12.71
C ALA A 229 -10.05 -0.21 -13.17
N PHE A 230 -9.41 -1.36 -12.96
CA PHE A 230 -8.05 -1.62 -13.46
C PHE A 230 -8.00 -1.70 -14.99
N GLU A 231 -8.98 -2.34 -15.64
CA GLU A 231 -9.10 -2.33 -17.11
C GLU A 231 -9.14 -0.91 -17.65
N ASN A 232 -10.01 -0.05 -17.10
CA ASN A 232 -10.12 1.35 -17.51
C ASN A 232 -8.82 2.13 -17.29
N TRP A 233 -8.08 1.83 -16.24
CA TRP A 233 -6.78 2.45 -15.99
C TRP A 233 -5.73 1.98 -16.99
N VAL A 234 -5.64 0.68 -17.27
CA VAL A 234 -4.73 0.11 -18.28
C VAL A 234 -5.02 0.65 -19.67
N ARG A 235 -6.31 0.83 -20.04
CA ARG A 235 -6.70 1.42 -21.33
C ARG A 235 -6.26 2.87 -21.52
N ARG A 236 -5.87 3.56 -20.44
CA ARG A 236 -5.35 4.95 -20.48
C ARG A 236 -3.83 5.03 -20.44
N LEU A 237 -3.13 3.91 -20.48
CA LEU A 237 -1.68 3.90 -20.58
C LEU A 237 -1.22 4.53 -21.91
N PRO A 238 -0.14 5.32 -21.91
CA PRO A 238 0.37 5.91 -23.13
C PRO A 238 0.87 4.82 -24.10
N ALA A 239 0.82 5.13 -25.40
CA ALA A 239 1.38 4.25 -26.41
C ALA A 239 2.87 3.98 -26.14
N GLY A 240 3.29 2.71 -26.22
CA GLY A 240 4.65 2.28 -25.91
C GLY A 240 4.90 2.01 -24.41
N ALA A 241 3.92 2.22 -23.53
CA ALA A 241 4.02 1.84 -22.13
C ALA A 241 4.19 0.33 -21.95
N THR A 242 4.66 -0.08 -20.79
CA THR A 242 4.79 -1.49 -20.41
C THR A 242 3.91 -1.80 -19.22
N LEU A 243 3.06 -2.84 -19.33
CA LEU A 243 2.31 -3.42 -18.23
C LEU A 243 3.07 -4.62 -17.66
N VAL A 244 3.49 -4.54 -16.40
CA VAL A 244 4.00 -5.67 -15.62
C VAL A 244 2.82 -6.29 -14.88
N ALA A 245 2.39 -7.47 -15.28
CA ALA A 245 1.17 -8.11 -14.80
C ALA A 245 1.48 -9.41 -14.05
N ASN A 246 1.01 -9.53 -12.81
CA ASN A 246 1.01 -10.79 -12.08
C ASN A 246 -0.13 -11.69 -12.60
N VAL A 247 0.12 -12.39 -13.69
CA VAL A 247 -0.88 -13.27 -14.34
C VAL A 247 -1.23 -14.54 -13.54
N ALA A 248 -0.56 -14.77 -12.41
CA ALA A 248 -0.98 -15.81 -11.46
C ALA A 248 -2.20 -15.39 -10.63
N ASP A 249 -2.52 -14.11 -10.59
CA ASP A 249 -3.74 -13.58 -9.99
C ASP A 249 -4.89 -13.59 -11.01
N PRO A 250 -6.05 -14.23 -10.68
CA PRO A 250 -7.15 -14.36 -11.63
C PRO A 250 -7.74 -13.02 -12.10
N GLY A 251 -7.84 -12.03 -11.21
CA GLY A 251 -8.38 -10.72 -11.57
C GLY A 251 -7.43 -9.95 -12.50
N VAL A 252 -6.12 -10.05 -12.27
CA VAL A 252 -5.11 -9.47 -13.18
C VAL A 252 -5.10 -10.18 -14.53
N ALA A 253 -5.19 -11.52 -14.54
CA ALA A 253 -5.30 -12.28 -15.78
C ALA A 253 -6.51 -11.82 -16.61
N GLU A 254 -7.66 -11.62 -15.96
CA GLU A 254 -8.87 -11.09 -16.61
C GLU A 254 -8.68 -9.68 -17.17
N VAL A 255 -8.00 -8.76 -16.45
CA VAL A 255 -7.65 -7.43 -16.97
C VAL A 255 -6.78 -7.55 -18.22
N VAL A 256 -5.76 -8.42 -18.19
CA VAL A 256 -4.89 -8.64 -19.35
C VAL A 256 -5.68 -9.19 -20.53
N GLU A 257 -6.50 -10.22 -20.33
CA GLU A 257 -7.35 -10.79 -21.38
C GLU A 257 -8.27 -9.76 -22.06
N ARG A 258 -8.85 -8.86 -21.27
CA ARG A 258 -9.75 -7.81 -21.76
C ARG A 258 -9.04 -6.66 -22.49
N THR A 259 -7.74 -6.49 -22.26
CA THR A 259 -6.96 -5.37 -22.84
C THR A 259 -5.95 -5.80 -23.87
N PHE A 260 -5.63 -7.10 -23.91
CA PHE A 260 -4.63 -7.67 -24.82
C PHE A 260 -5.01 -7.54 -26.28
N GLY A 261 -4.05 -7.14 -27.12
CA GLY A 261 -4.24 -6.96 -28.56
C GLY A 261 -4.93 -5.64 -28.96
N ASP A 262 -5.64 -4.98 -28.03
CA ASP A 262 -6.35 -3.73 -28.29
C ASP A 262 -5.45 -2.48 -28.11
N LEU A 263 -4.34 -2.62 -27.38
CA LEU A 263 -3.52 -1.49 -26.94
C LEU A 263 -2.09 -1.60 -27.48
N PRO A 264 -1.47 -0.48 -27.89
CA PRO A 264 -0.08 -0.44 -28.34
C PRO A 264 0.90 -0.38 -27.16
N ILE A 265 0.82 -1.36 -26.24
CA ILE A 265 1.65 -1.46 -25.03
C ILE A 265 2.42 -2.78 -24.99
N GLY A 266 3.58 -2.78 -24.32
CA GLY A 266 4.31 -4.00 -23.99
C GLY A 266 3.75 -4.67 -22.74
N ILE A 267 3.91 -6.00 -22.63
CA ILE A 267 3.58 -6.75 -21.41
C ILE A 267 4.80 -7.48 -20.90
N VAL A 268 5.02 -7.43 -19.59
CA VAL A 268 5.92 -8.33 -18.85
C VAL A 268 5.04 -9.16 -17.92
N ALA A 269 4.82 -10.42 -18.26
CA ALA A 269 4.04 -11.33 -17.43
C ALA A 269 4.92 -11.86 -16.28
N VAL A 270 4.46 -11.76 -15.04
CA VAL A 270 5.13 -12.36 -13.89
C VAL A 270 4.20 -13.38 -13.23
N ALA A 271 4.75 -14.50 -12.76
CA ALA A 271 3.97 -15.53 -12.07
C ALA A 271 4.80 -16.27 -11.03
N LEU A 272 4.25 -16.46 -9.83
CA LEU A 272 4.83 -17.32 -8.80
C LEU A 272 4.20 -18.72 -8.88
N ALA A 273 5.00 -19.73 -9.21
CA ALA A 273 4.52 -21.12 -9.29
C ALA A 273 3.94 -21.61 -7.96
N THR A 274 2.83 -22.34 -8.03
CA THR A 274 2.27 -23.06 -6.89
C THR A 274 2.89 -24.46 -6.79
N VAL A 275 3.28 -24.86 -5.58
CA VAL A 275 3.86 -26.20 -5.30
C VAL A 275 2.77 -27.28 -5.20
N ALA A 276 1.48 -26.98 -5.41
CA ALA A 276 0.40 -27.94 -5.30
C ALA A 276 0.44 -28.95 -6.47
N PRO A 277 0.46 -30.28 -6.18
CA PRO A 277 0.34 -31.30 -7.22
C PRO A 277 -1.00 -31.11 -7.95
N GLY A 278 -0.95 -30.87 -9.27
CA GLY A 278 -2.13 -30.83 -10.15
C GLY A 278 -2.54 -29.46 -10.68
N ARG A 279 -2.04 -28.34 -10.13
CA ARG A 279 -2.32 -26.97 -10.64
C ARG A 279 -1.12 -26.28 -11.30
N SER A 280 0.09 -26.81 -11.18
CA SER A 280 1.31 -26.26 -11.81
C SER A 280 1.22 -26.18 -13.34
N GLY A 281 0.42 -27.04 -13.97
CA GLY A 281 0.19 -27.03 -15.42
C GLY A 281 -0.63 -25.83 -15.89
N TYR A 282 -1.59 -25.37 -15.09
CA TYR A 282 -2.44 -24.22 -15.45
C TYR A 282 -1.67 -22.89 -15.41
N GLN A 283 -0.91 -22.66 -14.36
CA GLN A 283 -0.13 -21.39 -14.22
C GLN A 283 1.07 -21.33 -15.19
N ARG A 284 1.72 -22.47 -15.47
CA ARG A 284 2.73 -22.54 -16.51
C ARG A 284 2.10 -22.33 -17.89
N GLY A 285 0.89 -22.90 -18.14
CA GLY A 285 0.16 -22.72 -19.38
C GLY A 285 -0.23 -21.26 -19.63
N ILE A 286 -0.67 -20.52 -18.62
CA ILE A 286 -1.01 -19.09 -18.74
C ILE A 286 0.25 -18.27 -19.04
N ALA A 287 1.35 -18.45 -18.30
CA ALA A 287 2.59 -17.73 -18.56
C ALA A 287 3.17 -18.10 -19.95
N GLU A 288 3.13 -19.38 -20.35
CA GLU A 288 3.58 -19.86 -21.67
C GLU A 288 2.63 -19.40 -22.81
N GLN A 289 1.32 -19.36 -22.57
CA GLN A 289 0.34 -18.85 -23.52
C GLN A 289 0.60 -17.38 -23.82
N TYR A 290 0.74 -16.54 -22.79
CA TYR A 290 1.08 -15.13 -22.98
C TYR A 290 2.47 -14.94 -23.61
N THR A 291 3.45 -15.81 -23.31
CA THR A 291 4.77 -15.76 -23.94
C THR A 291 4.71 -16.10 -25.44
N THR A 292 3.82 -17.02 -25.82
CA THR A 292 3.68 -17.50 -27.21
C THR A 292 2.83 -16.54 -28.06
N GLU A 293 1.77 -15.97 -27.48
CA GLU A 293 0.82 -15.11 -28.18
C GLU A 293 1.27 -13.64 -28.26
N LEU A 294 2.05 -13.16 -27.27
CA LEU A 294 2.48 -11.76 -27.15
C LEU A 294 3.79 -11.42 -27.90
N GLY A 295 4.45 -12.40 -28.56
CA GLY A 295 5.74 -12.20 -29.19
C GLY A 295 6.87 -12.10 -28.16
N PRO A 296 7.95 -11.28 -28.34
CA PRO A 296 9.09 -11.23 -27.44
C PRO A 296 8.79 -10.59 -26.05
N ALA A 297 7.55 -10.68 -25.59
CA ALA A 297 7.19 -10.32 -24.24
C ALA A 297 8.03 -11.13 -23.25
N ARG A 298 8.71 -10.43 -22.33
CA ARG A 298 9.46 -11.10 -21.27
C ARG A 298 8.47 -11.69 -20.27
N SER A 299 8.66 -12.95 -19.89
CA SER A 299 7.94 -13.57 -18.78
C SER A 299 8.93 -13.95 -17.68
N LEU A 300 8.59 -13.65 -16.43
CA LEU A 300 9.37 -14.04 -15.26
C LEU A 300 8.56 -15.07 -14.46
N LEU A 301 9.11 -16.28 -14.38
CA LEU A 301 8.51 -17.34 -13.58
C LEU A 301 9.32 -17.56 -12.29
N GLY A 302 8.69 -17.34 -11.13
CA GLY A 302 9.29 -17.56 -9.82
C GLY A 302 8.93 -18.93 -9.25
N ARG A 303 9.88 -19.55 -8.55
CA ARG A 303 9.67 -20.79 -7.79
C ARG A 303 10.32 -20.65 -6.41
N ILE A 304 9.55 -20.77 -5.34
CA ILE A 304 10.09 -20.87 -3.99
C ILE A 304 10.74 -22.24 -3.83
N VAL A 305 12.04 -22.27 -3.56
CA VAL A 305 12.82 -23.51 -3.40
C VAL A 305 13.16 -23.79 -1.95
N ALA A 306 13.21 -22.77 -1.10
CA ALA A 306 13.35 -22.89 0.36
C ALA A 306 12.73 -21.69 1.07
N ALA A 307 12.23 -21.91 2.28
CA ALA A 307 11.73 -20.87 3.17
C ALA A 307 12.04 -21.25 4.61
N ASP A 308 12.59 -20.31 5.39
CA ASP A 308 12.93 -20.48 6.80
C ASP A 308 12.78 -19.14 7.55
N ALA A 309 13.13 -19.12 8.84
CA ALA A 309 13.02 -17.93 9.68
C ALA A 309 13.81 -16.71 9.16
N THR A 310 14.84 -16.92 8.35
CA THR A 310 15.70 -15.84 7.83
C THR A 310 15.25 -15.31 6.47
N GLY A 311 14.25 -15.95 5.84
CA GLY A 311 13.68 -15.47 4.57
C GLY A 311 13.26 -16.57 3.60
N THR A 312 13.20 -16.22 2.33
CA THR A 312 12.70 -17.09 1.25
C THR A 312 13.71 -17.17 0.11
N THR A 313 14.07 -18.36 -0.34
CA THR A 313 14.89 -18.55 -1.54
C THR A 313 13.97 -18.73 -2.75
N LEU A 314 14.14 -17.83 -3.72
CA LEU A 314 13.36 -17.76 -4.94
C LEU A 314 14.28 -18.00 -6.15
N GLU A 315 13.93 -18.94 -7.01
CA GLU A 315 14.46 -19.07 -8.36
C GLU A 315 13.58 -18.30 -9.33
N ILE A 316 14.19 -17.49 -10.20
CA ILE A 316 13.51 -16.68 -11.20
C ILE A 316 14.01 -17.09 -12.58
N THR A 317 13.13 -17.68 -13.37
CA THR A 317 13.38 -18.00 -14.79
C THR A 317 13.00 -16.79 -15.64
N GLY A 318 13.77 -16.51 -16.69
CA GLY A 318 13.56 -15.40 -17.63
C GLY A 318 14.20 -14.08 -17.21
N LEU A 319 14.83 -14.01 -16.04
CA LEU A 319 15.49 -12.78 -15.56
C LEU A 319 16.80 -12.49 -16.29
N ASP A 320 17.64 -13.49 -16.43
CA ASP A 320 18.95 -13.38 -17.10
C ASP A 320 19.02 -14.43 -18.23
N PRO A 321 19.14 -14.04 -19.51
CA PRO A 321 19.19 -14.99 -20.62
C PRO A 321 20.43 -15.88 -20.63
N ILE A 322 21.47 -15.54 -19.85
CA ILE A 322 22.74 -16.28 -19.80
C ILE A 322 22.78 -17.22 -18.59
N ARG A 323 22.21 -16.76 -17.45
CA ARG A 323 22.19 -17.46 -16.17
C ARG A 323 20.78 -17.72 -15.73
N ASP A 324 20.10 -18.66 -16.38
CA ASP A 324 18.71 -18.98 -16.12
C ASP A 324 18.57 -20.41 -15.54
N PRO A 325 17.92 -20.62 -14.37
CA PRO A 325 17.31 -19.60 -13.51
C PRO A 325 18.31 -18.83 -12.62
N VAL A 326 17.94 -17.60 -12.26
CA VAL A 326 18.65 -16.81 -11.24
C VAL A 326 18.10 -17.13 -9.87
N THR A 327 18.96 -17.48 -8.92
CA THR A 327 18.56 -17.74 -7.53
C THR A 327 18.83 -16.51 -6.68
N VAL A 328 17.80 -16.05 -5.94
CA VAL A 328 17.88 -14.92 -4.99
C VAL A 328 17.43 -15.34 -3.60
N ARG A 329 18.07 -14.79 -2.57
CA ARG A 329 17.62 -14.94 -1.18
C ARG A 329 16.92 -13.67 -0.73
N LEU A 330 15.61 -13.74 -0.55
CA LEU A 330 14.81 -12.64 -0.03
C LEU A 330 14.88 -12.65 1.49
N ALA A 331 15.21 -11.51 2.11
CA ALA A 331 15.16 -11.35 3.57
C ALA A 331 13.71 -11.28 4.10
N THR A 332 12.72 -11.13 3.21
CA THR A 332 11.30 -11.09 3.55
C THR A 332 10.71 -12.50 3.64
N ALA A 333 9.74 -12.68 4.55
CA ALA A 333 8.97 -13.91 4.68
C ALA A 333 7.66 -13.84 3.90
N GLY A 334 7.07 -15.00 3.64
CA GLY A 334 5.75 -15.14 3.04
C GLY A 334 5.75 -15.22 1.51
N ARG A 335 4.79 -16.04 1.02
CA ARG A 335 4.58 -16.27 -0.41
C ARG A 335 4.23 -14.97 -1.15
N HIS A 336 3.42 -14.10 -0.52
CA HIS A 336 3.03 -12.81 -1.09
C HIS A 336 4.24 -11.90 -1.36
N ASN A 337 5.28 -11.92 -0.50
CA ASN A 337 6.50 -11.17 -0.73
C ASN A 337 7.36 -11.76 -1.86
N ALA A 338 7.32 -13.06 -2.09
CA ALA A 338 7.94 -13.65 -3.28
C ALA A 338 7.24 -13.21 -4.58
N ALA A 339 5.89 -13.08 -4.56
CA ALA A 339 5.14 -12.52 -5.68
C ALA A 339 5.44 -11.02 -5.90
N ASN A 340 5.51 -10.23 -4.81
CA ASN A 340 5.93 -8.82 -4.88
C ASN A 340 7.35 -8.68 -5.47
N ALA A 341 8.30 -9.55 -5.08
CA ALA A 341 9.65 -9.55 -5.63
C ALA A 341 9.69 -9.80 -7.16
N LEU A 342 8.81 -10.67 -7.67
CA LEU A 342 8.68 -10.88 -9.13
C LEU A 342 8.12 -9.64 -9.83
N ALA A 343 7.13 -8.96 -9.24
CA ALA A 343 6.60 -7.72 -9.78
C ALA A 343 7.67 -6.61 -9.80
N VAL A 344 8.49 -6.51 -8.74
CA VAL A 344 9.67 -5.62 -8.69
C VAL A 344 10.68 -5.98 -9.78
N ALA A 345 11.01 -7.27 -9.93
CA ALA A 345 11.92 -7.73 -10.99
C ALA A 345 11.40 -7.36 -12.37
N GLY A 346 10.09 -7.57 -12.63
CA GLY A 346 9.45 -7.20 -13.89
C GLY A 346 9.55 -5.70 -14.20
N ALA A 347 9.28 -4.84 -13.20
CA ALA A 347 9.41 -3.40 -13.34
C ALA A 347 10.87 -2.97 -13.58
N ALA A 348 11.82 -3.57 -12.86
CA ALA A 348 13.24 -3.29 -13.04
C ALA A 348 13.76 -3.75 -14.43
N VAL A 349 13.28 -4.88 -14.93
CA VAL A 349 13.54 -5.34 -16.31
C VAL A 349 12.98 -4.35 -17.33
N ALA A 350 11.75 -3.84 -17.14
CA ALA A 350 11.14 -2.84 -18.01
C ALA A 350 11.91 -1.50 -17.99
N LEU A 351 12.53 -1.16 -16.85
CA LEU A 351 13.43 0.00 -16.71
C LEU A 351 14.81 -0.22 -17.33
N GLY A 352 15.16 -1.45 -17.74
CA GLY A 352 16.47 -1.77 -18.32
C GLY A 352 17.58 -1.98 -17.29
N ILE A 353 17.24 -2.26 -16.03
CA ILE A 353 18.22 -2.54 -14.98
C ILE A 353 18.90 -3.88 -15.24
N ASP A 354 20.20 -3.93 -15.00
CA ASP A 354 21.01 -5.14 -15.18
C ASP A 354 20.52 -6.29 -14.27
N PRO A 355 20.44 -7.55 -14.79
CA PRO A 355 19.97 -8.70 -14.02
C PRO A 355 20.71 -8.94 -12.69
N ALA A 356 22.03 -8.70 -12.65
CA ALA A 356 22.80 -8.86 -11.42
C ALA A 356 22.44 -7.76 -10.39
N ALA A 357 22.21 -6.53 -10.83
CA ALA A 357 21.74 -5.44 -9.98
C ALA A 357 20.31 -5.72 -9.46
N ILE A 358 19.43 -6.30 -10.31
CA ILE A 358 18.10 -6.74 -9.89
C ILE A 358 18.22 -7.78 -8.78
N ALA A 359 19.00 -8.84 -8.98
CA ALA A 359 19.20 -9.90 -7.98
C ALA A 359 19.76 -9.36 -6.66
N ALA A 360 20.73 -8.44 -6.72
CA ALA A 360 21.30 -7.79 -5.55
C ALA A 360 20.28 -6.94 -4.79
N GLY A 361 19.50 -6.12 -5.51
CA GLY A 361 18.44 -5.27 -4.93
C GLY A 361 17.27 -6.07 -4.35
N LEU A 362 16.92 -7.21 -4.95
CA LEU A 362 15.94 -8.13 -4.38
C LEU A 362 16.44 -8.75 -3.06
N THR A 363 17.72 -9.11 -2.98
CA THR A 363 18.31 -9.75 -1.80
C THR A 363 18.48 -8.78 -0.64
N SER A 364 18.85 -7.52 -0.90
CA SER A 364 19.20 -6.55 0.14
C SER A 364 18.01 -5.81 0.76
N PHE A 365 16.81 -5.98 0.25
CA PHE A 365 15.62 -5.32 0.77
C PHE A 365 15.17 -5.92 2.11
N THR A 366 14.98 -5.07 3.12
CA THR A 366 14.60 -5.47 4.47
C THR A 366 13.18 -5.09 4.89
N GLY A 367 12.43 -4.40 4.01
CA GLY A 367 11.05 -3.98 4.27
C GLY A 367 10.85 -2.47 4.23
N VAL A 368 9.61 -2.06 4.44
CA VAL A 368 9.16 -0.68 4.67
C VAL A 368 8.31 -0.64 5.93
N GLY A 369 8.14 0.53 6.51
CA GLY A 369 7.41 0.69 7.76
C GLY A 369 5.98 0.14 7.68
N ARG A 370 5.52 -0.47 8.75
CA ARG A 370 4.20 -1.09 8.89
C ARG A 370 3.88 -2.17 7.83
N ARG A 371 4.88 -2.90 7.32
CA ARG A 371 4.71 -4.05 6.42
C ARG A 371 5.53 -5.21 6.95
N LEU A 372 4.93 -6.03 7.82
CA LEU A 372 5.57 -7.07 8.60
C LEU A 372 6.79 -6.53 9.37
N GLU A 373 6.67 -5.31 9.89
CA GLU A 373 7.73 -4.60 10.59
C GLU A 373 7.94 -5.17 11.98
N ARG A 374 9.16 -5.62 12.29
CA ARG A 374 9.51 -6.05 13.65
C ARG A 374 9.73 -4.81 14.53
N LYS A 375 8.79 -4.55 15.44
CA LYS A 375 8.84 -3.38 16.36
C LYS A 375 9.79 -3.59 17.52
N GLY A 376 9.96 -4.83 17.97
CA GLY A 376 10.83 -5.15 19.08
C GLY A 376 10.53 -6.49 19.74
N GLU A 377 11.24 -6.75 20.84
CA GLU A 377 11.04 -7.91 21.71
C GLU A 377 11.23 -7.47 23.16
N ALA A 378 10.31 -7.84 24.04
CA ALA A 378 10.36 -7.59 25.47
C ALA A 378 9.73 -8.77 26.21
N ASP A 379 10.28 -9.15 27.37
CA ASP A 379 9.84 -10.29 28.20
C ASP A 379 9.62 -11.59 27.39
N GLY A 380 10.49 -11.84 26.38
CA GLY A 380 10.41 -13.01 25.50
C GLY A 380 9.25 -13.00 24.50
N VAL A 381 8.51 -11.88 24.37
CA VAL A 381 7.42 -11.64 23.41
C VAL A 381 7.94 -10.78 22.28
N VAL A 382 7.84 -11.26 21.03
CA VAL A 382 8.19 -10.46 19.85
C VAL A 382 6.95 -9.79 19.27
N VAL A 383 7.06 -8.52 18.87
CA VAL A 383 5.95 -7.71 18.34
C VAL A 383 6.24 -7.25 16.93
N TYR A 384 5.26 -7.47 16.05
CA TYR A 384 5.24 -7.05 14.66
C TYR A 384 4.07 -6.11 14.40
N ASP A 385 4.26 -5.14 13.49
CA ASP A 385 3.20 -4.24 12.98
C ASP A 385 3.02 -4.45 11.47
N ASP A 386 1.76 -4.57 11.05
CA ASP A 386 1.39 -4.69 9.63
C ASP A 386 0.14 -3.86 9.33
N TYR A 387 0.13 -3.21 8.19
CA TYR A 387 -1.01 -2.42 7.72
C TYR A 387 -2.14 -3.28 7.13
N GLY A 388 -2.00 -4.60 7.16
CA GLY A 388 -2.97 -5.55 6.60
C GLY A 388 -4.37 -5.33 7.16
N HIS A 389 -5.32 -5.07 6.26
CA HIS A 389 -6.71 -4.76 6.61
C HIS A 389 -7.72 -5.44 5.67
N HIS A 390 -7.27 -6.41 4.90
CA HIS A 390 -8.08 -7.27 4.04
C HIS A 390 -7.87 -8.73 4.43
N PRO A 391 -8.88 -9.62 4.33
CA PRO A 391 -8.77 -11.02 4.74
C PRO A 391 -7.57 -11.76 4.13
N THR A 392 -7.33 -11.57 2.82
CA THR A 392 -6.17 -12.16 2.13
C THR A 392 -4.85 -11.68 2.73
N ALA A 393 -4.70 -10.37 2.96
CA ALA A 393 -3.49 -9.81 3.56
C ALA A 393 -3.27 -10.35 4.99
N ILE A 394 -4.32 -10.41 5.82
CA ILE A 394 -4.26 -10.96 7.18
C ILE A 394 -3.78 -12.43 7.16
N ARG A 395 -4.37 -13.27 6.31
CA ARG A 395 -3.98 -14.68 6.18
C ARG A 395 -2.53 -14.84 5.76
N GLU A 396 -2.11 -14.10 4.74
CA GLU A 396 -0.74 -14.16 4.21
C GLU A 396 0.29 -13.64 5.24
N THR A 397 -0.06 -12.61 6.00
CA THR A 397 0.83 -12.05 7.03
C THR A 397 0.95 -12.99 8.24
N ILE A 398 -0.14 -13.64 8.68
CA ILE A 398 -0.09 -14.69 9.72
C ILE A 398 0.81 -15.84 9.26
N ALA A 399 0.69 -16.29 8.01
CA ALA A 399 1.54 -17.34 7.46
C ALA A 399 3.02 -16.91 7.42
N ALA A 400 3.30 -15.64 7.09
CA ALA A 400 4.66 -15.11 7.08
C ALA A 400 5.27 -15.01 8.50
N ILE A 401 4.48 -14.68 9.52
CA ILE A 401 4.93 -14.72 10.92
C ILE A 401 5.25 -16.16 11.34
N ARG A 402 4.43 -17.14 10.97
CA ARG A 402 4.73 -18.54 11.26
C ARG A 402 6.03 -19.03 10.61
N GLN A 403 6.34 -18.52 9.41
CA GLN A 403 7.65 -18.78 8.77
C GLN A 403 8.79 -18.13 9.56
N ARG A 404 8.61 -16.87 9.97
CA ARG A 404 9.67 -16.06 10.61
C ARG A 404 9.93 -16.47 12.06
N GLU A 405 8.91 -16.89 12.77
CA GLU A 405 8.93 -17.22 14.20
C GLU A 405 8.47 -18.68 14.43
N PRO A 406 9.23 -19.67 13.91
CA PRO A 406 8.83 -21.07 14.00
C PRO A 406 8.75 -21.53 15.46
N GLY A 407 7.62 -22.17 15.80
CA GLY A 407 7.39 -22.70 17.15
C GLY A 407 6.84 -21.69 18.17
N ARG A 408 6.76 -20.40 17.86
CA ARG A 408 6.08 -19.42 18.71
C ARG A 408 4.57 -19.48 18.50
N ARG A 409 3.80 -19.24 19.55
CA ARG A 409 2.36 -19.06 19.48
C ARG A 409 2.06 -17.70 18.85
N VAL A 410 1.30 -17.66 17.75
CA VAL A 410 1.01 -16.46 16.98
C VAL A 410 -0.30 -15.84 17.45
N TRP A 411 -0.23 -14.62 17.97
CA TRP A 411 -1.37 -13.74 18.22
C TRP A 411 -1.67 -12.91 16.99
N ALA A 412 -2.91 -12.99 16.48
CA ALA A 412 -3.43 -12.03 15.50
C ALA A 412 -4.22 -10.95 16.26
N VAL A 413 -3.67 -9.75 16.31
CA VAL A 413 -4.31 -8.57 16.92
C VAL A 413 -4.77 -7.66 15.80
N TYR A 414 -6.08 -7.43 15.70
CA TYR A 414 -6.65 -6.75 14.55
C TYR A 414 -7.51 -5.55 14.95
N GLU A 415 -7.18 -4.36 14.44
CA GLU A 415 -8.05 -3.17 14.44
C GLU A 415 -8.75 -3.10 13.09
N PRO A 416 -10.06 -3.48 13.00
CA PRO A 416 -10.76 -3.47 11.73
C PRO A 416 -10.85 -2.05 11.16
N LEU A 417 -10.66 -1.95 9.84
CA LEU A 417 -10.73 -0.70 9.11
C LEU A 417 -12.08 -0.60 8.41
N THR A 418 -12.88 0.36 8.83
CA THR A 418 -14.23 0.72 8.41
C THR A 418 -15.32 -0.32 8.70
N PHE A 419 -16.51 0.18 9.04
CA PHE A 419 -17.67 -0.65 9.36
C PHE A 419 -18.22 -1.35 8.13
N HIS A 420 -18.27 -0.66 6.97
CA HIS A 420 -18.76 -1.24 5.72
C HIS A 420 -17.90 -2.41 5.26
N ARG A 421 -16.56 -2.27 5.28
CA ARG A 421 -15.66 -3.36 4.92
C ARG A 421 -15.79 -4.54 5.89
N THR A 422 -15.84 -4.26 7.20
CA THR A 422 -15.97 -5.29 8.23
C THR A 422 -17.29 -6.05 8.08
N ALA A 423 -18.39 -5.36 7.77
CA ALA A 423 -19.68 -6.00 7.54
C ALA A 423 -19.70 -6.84 6.25
N ALA A 424 -19.14 -6.32 5.15
CA ALA A 424 -19.16 -6.97 3.85
C ALA A 424 -18.28 -8.24 3.81
N LEU A 425 -17.14 -8.24 4.52
CA LEU A 425 -16.15 -9.32 4.52
C LEU A 425 -16.09 -10.07 5.85
N LEU A 426 -17.17 -10.07 6.66
CA LEU A 426 -17.17 -10.58 8.02
C LEU A 426 -16.69 -12.03 8.12
N ASP A 427 -17.23 -12.93 7.29
CA ASP A 427 -16.90 -14.34 7.32
C ASP A 427 -15.49 -14.63 6.79
N ASP A 428 -15.03 -13.85 5.83
CA ASP A 428 -13.66 -13.93 5.29
C ASP A 428 -12.63 -13.46 6.33
N PHE A 429 -12.93 -12.37 7.05
CA PHE A 429 -12.12 -11.94 8.20
C PHE A 429 -12.05 -12.98 9.29
N ALA A 430 -13.21 -13.56 9.66
CA ALA A 430 -13.26 -14.61 10.67
C ALA A 430 -12.41 -15.82 10.26
N THR A 431 -12.52 -16.25 9.00
CA THR A 431 -11.74 -17.35 8.44
C THR A 431 -10.23 -17.06 8.47
N ALA A 432 -9.83 -15.85 8.08
CA ALA A 432 -8.42 -15.45 8.08
C ALA A 432 -7.85 -15.40 9.52
N LEU A 433 -8.55 -14.76 10.45
CA LEU A 433 -8.13 -14.63 11.86
C LEU A 433 -8.07 -15.99 12.56
N ALA A 434 -9.00 -16.92 12.25
CA ALA A 434 -9.03 -18.28 12.81
C ALA A 434 -7.79 -19.12 12.46
N THR A 435 -6.93 -18.67 11.56
CA THR A 435 -5.64 -19.31 11.25
C THR A 435 -4.55 -19.04 12.28
N ALA A 436 -4.73 -18.06 13.17
CA ALA A 436 -3.82 -17.76 14.28
C ALA A 436 -3.99 -18.76 15.46
N ASP A 437 -3.14 -18.64 16.47
CA ASP A 437 -3.20 -19.45 17.71
C ASP A 437 -3.92 -18.70 18.84
N ALA A 438 -4.08 -17.38 18.72
CA ALA A 438 -4.87 -16.53 19.58
C ALA A 438 -5.26 -15.26 18.83
N VAL A 439 -6.41 -14.63 19.18
CA VAL A 439 -6.95 -13.48 18.48
C VAL A 439 -7.40 -12.40 19.47
N ALA A 440 -7.08 -11.15 19.18
CA ALA A 440 -7.69 -9.99 19.81
C ALA A 440 -8.23 -9.04 18.74
N VAL A 441 -9.50 -8.63 18.86
CA VAL A 441 -10.13 -7.70 17.93
C VAL A 441 -10.39 -6.38 18.66
N ALA A 442 -9.67 -5.33 18.27
CA ALA A 442 -9.91 -3.99 18.77
C ALA A 442 -11.17 -3.38 18.17
N ASP A 443 -11.64 -2.25 18.71
CA ASP A 443 -12.76 -1.51 18.14
C ASP A 443 -12.49 -1.11 16.69
N ILE A 444 -13.56 -1.07 15.90
CA ILE A 444 -13.46 -0.72 14.47
C ILE A 444 -13.07 0.76 14.34
N TRP A 445 -12.00 1.04 13.63
CA TRP A 445 -11.69 2.41 13.24
C TRP A 445 -12.63 2.87 12.13
N ALA A 446 -13.49 3.86 12.47
CA ALA A 446 -14.56 4.30 11.57
C ALA A 446 -14.02 4.93 10.27
N GLY A 447 -12.89 5.61 10.35
CA GLY A 447 -12.33 6.32 9.19
C GLY A 447 -13.33 7.33 8.65
N ARG A 448 -13.85 7.04 7.45
CA ARG A 448 -14.84 7.86 6.73
C ARG A 448 -16.26 7.30 6.72
N ASP A 449 -16.52 6.23 7.49
CA ASP A 449 -17.83 5.60 7.50
C ASP A 449 -18.86 6.44 8.30
N PRO A 450 -19.99 6.81 7.68
CA PRO A 450 -21.05 7.55 8.36
C PRO A 450 -21.90 6.66 9.28
N ASP A 451 -22.00 5.36 9.00
CA ASP A 451 -22.79 4.39 9.77
C ASP A 451 -21.89 3.43 10.54
N THR A 452 -21.84 3.62 11.85
CA THR A 452 -21.03 2.82 12.77
C THR A 452 -21.83 1.69 13.44
N THR A 453 -23.07 1.41 13.00
CA THR A 453 -23.97 0.42 13.62
C THR A 453 -24.00 -0.92 12.91
N ILE A 454 -23.52 -1.00 11.67
CA ILE A 454 -23.63 -2.17 10.77
C ILE A 454 -22.69 -3.32 11.12
N ALA A 455 -21.62 -3.07 11.87
CA ALA A 455 -20.64 -4.07 12.32
C ALA A 455 -20.17 -3.74 13.75
N SER A 456 -19.48 -4.70 14.39
CA SER A 456 -18.76 -4.46 15.63
C SER A 456 -17.62 -5.46 15.81
N ALA A 457 -16.62 -5.11 16.63
CA ALA A 457 -15.52 -6.00 17.00
C ALA A 457 -16.05 -7.29 17.66
N ALA A 458 -17.07 -7.18 18.53
CA ALA A 458 -17.69 -8.33 19.16
C ALA A 458 -18.33 -9.31 18.15
N ARG A 459 -19.06 -8.79 17.13
CA ARG A 459 -19.64 -9.66 16.08
C ARG A 459 -18.56 -10.38 15.27
N LEU A 460 -17.42 -9.74 15.00
CA LEU A 460 -16.30 -10.40 14.32
C LEU A 460 -15.67 -11.44 15.23
N ALA A 461 -15.46 -11.16 16.53
CA ALA A 461 -14.99 -12.13 17.50
C ALA A 461 -15.94 -13.34 17.60
N ASP A 462 -17.25 -13.12 17.68
CA ASP A 462 -18.25 -14.19 17.68
C ASP A 462 -18.18 -15.07 16.41
N ALA A 463 -17.90 -14.46 15.24
CA ALA A 463 -17.74 -15.19 13.99
C ALA A 463 -16.48 -16.09 14.03
N VAL A 464 -15.37 -15.60 14.58
CA VAL A 464 -14.15 -16.39 14.81
C VAL A 464 -14.42 -17.53 15.78
N ALA A 465 -15.12 -17.26 16.90
CA ALA A 465 -15.45 -18.26 17.92
C ALA A 465 -16.31 -19.40 17.35
N ARG A 466 -17.21 -19.13 16.43
CA ARG A 466 -18.00 -20.19 15.74
C ARG A 466 -17.11 -21.13 14.91
N LEU A 467 -16.03 -20.62 14.30
CA LEU A 467 -15.08 -21.43 13.51
C LEU A 467 -14.08 -22.18 14.40
N ARG A 468 -13.66 -21.56 15.48
CA ARG A 468 -12.65 -22.09 16.39
C ARG A 468 -13.06 -21.84 17.87
N PRO A 469 -13.95 -22.68 18.44
CA PRO A 469 -14.48 -22.47 19.80
C PRO A 469 -13.40 -22.50 20.90
N ASP A 470 -12.31 -23.22 20.68
CA ASP A 470 -11.21 -23.36 21.65
C ASP A 470 -10.11 -22.31 21.50
N LEU A 471 -10.25 -21.40 20.53
CA LEU A 471 -9.25 -20.38 20.28
C LEU A 471 -9.28 -19.33 21.40
N PRO A 472 -8.14 -18.99 22.04
CA PRO A 472 -8.07 -17.82 22.92
C PRO A 472 -8.44 -16.57 22.12
N LEU A 473 -9.54 -15.93 22.51
CA LEU A 473 -10.15 -14.84 21.76
C LEU A 473 -10.73 -13.78 22.69
N ALA A 474 -10.52 -12.51 22.34
CA ALA A 474 -11.14 -11.39 23.02
C ALA A 474 -11.47 -10.23 22.07
N ALA A 475 -12.42 -9.39 22.47
CA ALA A 475 -12.68 -8.08 21.90
C ALA A 475 -12.60 -7.03 23.02
N PRO A 476 -11.38 -6.58 23.39
CA PRO A 476 -11.16 -5.78 24.61
C PRO A 476 -11.70 -4.34 24.51
N GLY A 477 -11.97 -3.83 23.30
CA GLY A 477 -12.43 -2.48 23.06
C GLY A 477 -11.38 -1.61 22.35
N SER A 478 -11.12 -0.40 22.85
CA SER A 478 -10.22 0.56 22.20
C SER A 478 -8.81 0.03 21.98
N VAL A 479 -8.03 0.74 21.19
CA VAL A 479 -6.59 0.47 20.97
C VAL A 479 -5.86 0.38 22.31
N GLU A 480 -6.15 1.30 23.23
CA GLU A 480 -5.57 1.36 24.57
C GLU A 480 -5.97 0.15 25.43
N ALA A 481 -7.27 -0.14 25.50
CA ALA A 481 -7.80 -1.30 26.24
C ALA A 481 -7.26 -2.62 25.69
N THR A 482 -7.07 -2.71 24.37
CA THR A 482 -6.49 -3.90 23.71
C THR A 482 -5.04 -4.09 24.09
N ALA A 483 -4.24 -3.03 24.13
CA ALA A 483 -2.85 -3.10 24.58
C ALA A 483 -2.72 -3.55 26.04
N ASP A 484 -3.54 -2.97 26.94
CA ASP A 484 -3.56 -3.32 28.38
C ASP A 484 -3.99 -4.78 28.60
N TRP A 485 -5.00 -5.24 27.87
CA TRP A 485 -5.46 -6.62 27.93
C TRP A 485 -4.40 -7.60 27.43
N LEU A 486 -3.74 -7.30 26.29
CA LEU A 486 -2.66 -8.10 25.73
C LEU A 486 -1.48 -8.20 26.70
N ALA A 487 -1.10 -7.10 27.35
CA ALA A 487 -0.05 -7.10 28.35
C ALA A 487 -0.31 -8.16 29.44
N ALA A 488 -1.54 -8.42 29.87
CA ALA A 488 -1.88 -9.46 30.82
C ALA A 488 -1.97 -10.87 30.21
N ALA A 489 -2.27 -11.00 28.91
CA ALA A 489 -2.59 -12.26 28.24
C ALA A 489 -1.38 -12.96 27.59
N VAL A 490 -0.41 -12.19 27.10
CA VAL A 490 0.78 -12.73 26.39
C VAL A 490 1.79 -13.34 27.37
N ARG A 491 2.59 -14.26 26.87
CA ARG A 491 3.59 -15.02 27.63
C ARG A 491 4.92 -15.05 26.86
N PRO A 492 6.06 -15.24 27.56
CA PRO A 492 7.34 -15.51 26.90
C PRO A 492 7.20 -16.65 25.87
N GLY A 493 7.71 -16.43 24.66
CA GLY A 493 7.55 -17.35 23.54
C GLY A 493 6.40 -17.02 22.59
N ASP A 494 5.62 -15.96 22.84
CA ASP A 494 4.59 -15.49 21.92
C ASP A 494 5.18 -14.58 20.83
N ALA A 495 4.54 -14.63 19.64
CA ALA A 495 4.71 -13.65 18.56
C ALA A 495 3.39 -12.89 18.40
N VAL A 496 3.40 -11.58 18.59
CA VAL A 496 2.23 -10.72 18.49
C VAL A 496 2.29 -9.96 17.16
N LEU A 497 1.35 -10.25 16.28
CA LEU A 497 1.16 -9.56 15.01
C LEU A 497 0.00 -8.57 15.15
N VAL A 498 0.31 -7.29 15.19
CA VAL A 498 -0.68 -6.21 15.21
C VAL A 498 -0.99 -5.80 13.79
N MET A 499 -2.27 -5.80 13.41
CA MET A 499 -2.74 -5.48 12.06
C MET A 499 -3.83 -4.41 12.08
N GLY A 500 -3.84 -3.57 11.04
CA GLY A 500 -4.89 -2.57 10.84
C GLY A 500 -4.38 -1.27 10.20
N GLY A 501 -5.32 -0.51 9.62
CA GLY A 501 -5.01 0.73 8.88
C GLY A 501 -5.17 2.02 9.68
N GLY A 502 -5.72 1.96 10.90
CA GLY A 502 -5.96 3.10 11.76
C GLY A 502 -4.82 3.38 12.73
N ARG A 503 -5.11 3.25 14.03
CA ARG A 503 -4.17 3.49 15.14
C ARG A 503 -3.57 2.21 15.71
N SER A 504 -3.74 1.07 15.04
CA SER A 504 -3.30 -0.25 15.49
C SER A 504 -1.83 -0.28 15.93
N TYR A 505 -0.95 0.47 15.26
CA TYR A 505 0.49 0.55 15.62
C TYR A 505 0.72 0.91 17.09
N LEU A 506 -0.17 1.71 17.71
CA LEU A 506 -0.10 2.07 19.12
C LEU A 506 -0.31 0.87 20.06
N ILE A 507 -1.05 -0.16 19.62
CA ILE A 507 -1.22 -1.40 20.40
C ILE A 507 0.15 -2.05 20.62
N GLY A 508 0.93 -2.19 19.55
CA GLY A 508 2.26 -2.80 19.62
C GLY A 508 3.26 -1.98 20.42
N GLU A 509 3.25 -0.66 20.26
CA GLU A 509 4.14 0.26 21.00
C GLU A 509 3.85 0.22 22.50
N ARG A 510 2.59 0.38 22.90
CA ARG A 510 2.16 0.31 24.31
C ARG A 510 2.42 -1.07 24.94
N LEU A 511 2.20 -2.14 24.16
CA LEU A 511 2.48 -3.49 24.62
C LEU A 511 3.98 -3.66 24.96
N LEU A 512 4.87 -3.20 24.07
CA LEU A 512 6.32 -3.26 24.31
C LEU A 512 6.73 -2.46 25.55
N GLU A 513 6.19 -1.23 25.72
CA GLU A 513 6.44 -0.41 26.91
C GLU A 513 5.98 -1.11 28.20
N ALA A 514 4.78 -1.69 28.18
CA ALA A 514 4.25 -2.43 29.34
C ALA A 514 5.08 -3.66 29.69
N LEU A 515 5.57 -4.40 28.68
CA LEU A 515 6.42 -5.59 28.89
C LEU A 515 7.84 -5.23 29.34
N GLN A 516 8.38 -4.09 28.94
CA GLN A 516 9.68 -3.58 29.40
C GLN A 516 9.65 -3.14 30.87
N SER A 517 8.45 -2.81 31.37
CA SER A 517 8.25 -2.32 32.75
C SER A 517 7.98 -3.44 33.76
N ARG A 518 7.91 -4.71 33.33
CA ARG A 518 7.77 -5.91 34.17
C ARG A 518 9.13 -6.35 34.73
#